data_c250f07b16eda9878bf97428d912f961
#
_entry.id   c250f07b16eda9878bf97428d912f961
#
_cell.length_a   1.000
_cell.length_b   1.000
_cell.length_c   1.000
_cell.angle_alpha   90.00
_cell.angle_beta   90.00
_cell.angle_gamma   90.00
#
_symmetry.space_group_name_H-M   'P 1'
#
loop_
_entity.id
_entity.type
_entity.pdbx_description
1 polymer ?
#
loop_
_entity_poly.entity_id
_entity_poly.type
_entity_poly.pdbx_seq_one_letter_code
_entity_poly.pdbx_strand_id
1 'polypeptide(L)'
;MLIFVLQSCATKPPENPDNICLIFQEKRSWYKAAIRSEKRWKIPPYVLISFVHQESSFKSDARPEREKILGVIPWFRPSTAVGYSQALTKTWDDYKDETGNTRANRKNFSDSADFIGWYASKGYYQGFEKTDARSLYLAYHEGYAGFEKKSYRKKQWLIKVADRVQARSTKYQKQYWGCAKELKKKKFIFF
;
A
#
# COMPACT_ATOMS: atom_id res chain seq x y z
N MET A 1 27.81 18.21 -27.49
CA MET A 1 27.54 17.93 -26.06
C MET A 1 26.18 17.23 -25.99
N LEU A 2 26.15 15.88 -25.86
CA LEU A 2 24.91 15.11 -25.80
C LEU A 2 24.38 15.18 -24.37
N ILE A 3 23.24 15.83 -24.17
CA ILE A 3 22.55 15.85 -22.86
C ILE A 3 21.77 14.54 -22.74
N PHE A 4 22.29 13.59 -21.99
CA PHE A 4 21.53 12.40 -21.54
C PHE A 4 20.50 12.86 -20.51
N VAL A 5 19.25 13.01 -20.93
CA VAL A 5 18.13 13.19 -20.02
C VAL A 5 17.90 11.83 -19.36
N LEU A 6 18.35 11.66 -18.11
CA LEU A 6 18.00 10.53 -17.27
C LEU A 6 16.50 10.62 -16.95
N GLN A 7 15.68 9.98 -17.78
CA GLN A 7 14.27 9.78 -17.45
C GLN A 7 14.21 8.90 -16.20
N SER A 8 13.84 9.51 -15.09
CA SER A 8 13.49 8.78 -13.85
C SER A 8 12.33 7.82 -14.17
N CYS A 9 12.59 6.51 -14.14
CA CYS A 9 11.58 5.47 -14.36
C CYS A 9 10.62 5.37 -13.16
N ALA A 10 9.91 6.44 -12.84
CA ALA A 10 8.79 6.37 -11.93
C ALA A 10 7.66 5.60 -12.63
N THR A 11 7.25 4.48 -12.05
CA THR A 11 6.15 3.69 -12.60
C THR A 11 4.87 4.52 -12.55
N LYS A 12 4.25 4.78 -13.71
CA LYS A 12 2.96 5.49 -13.77
C LYS A 12 1.90 4.76 -12.94
N PRO A 13 1.04 5.48 -12.21
CA PRO A 13 -0.19 4.92 -11.64
C PRO A 13 -1.02 4.20 -12.71
N PRO A 14 -1.87 3.22 -12.32
CA PRO A 14 -2.77 2.56 -13.27
C PRO A 14 -3.76 3.56 -13.87
N GLU A 15 -4.12 3.36 -15.14
CA GLU A 15 -5.07 4.22 -15.86
C GLU A 15 -6.47 4.20 -15.22
N ASN A 16 -6.88 3.04 -14.70
CA ASN A 16 -8.16 2.90 -14.00
C ASN A 16 -7.92 2.42 -12.57
N PRO A 17 -7.63 3.34 -11.63
CA PRO A 17 -7.34 3.00 -10.24
C PRO A 17 -8.55 2.48 -9.46
N ASP A 18 -9.76 2.63 -9.98
CA ASP A 18 -11.00 2.20 -9.35
C ASP A 18 -11.44 0.77 -9.71
N ASN A 19 -10.67 0.08 -10.55
CA ASN A 19 -10.96 -1.28 -10.97
C ASN A 19 -9.75 -2.20 -10.80
N ILE A 20 -9.79 -3.07 -9.77
CA ILE A 20 -8.67 -3.96 -9.44
C ILE A 20 -8.34 -4.95 -10.58
N CYS A 21 -9.33 -5.35 -11.37
CA CYS A 21 -9.09 -6.25 -12.51
C CYS A 21 -8.24 -5.55 -13.58
N LEU A 22 -8.58 -4.30 -13.91
CA LEU A 22 -7.84 -3.49 -14.87
C LEU A 22 -6.44 -3.14 -14.32
N ILE A 23 -6.33 -2.79 -13.04
CA ILE A 23 -5.03 -2.60 -12.37
C ILE A 23 -4.15 -3.83 -12.59
N PHE A 24 -4.66 -5.03 -12.31
CA PHE A 24 -3.89 -6.27 -12.42
C PHE A 24 -3.67 -6.76 -13.84
N GLN A 25 -4.49 -6.35 -14.79
CA GLN A 25 -4.27 -6.59 -16.21
C GLN A 25 -3.15 -5.70 -16.75
N GLU A 26 -3.17 -4.42 -16.43
CA GLU A 26 -2.15 -3.44 -16.83
C GLU A 26 -0.81 -3.69 -16.12
N LYS A 27 -0.85 -3.91 -14.81
CA LYS A 27 0.34 -4.08 -13.96
C LYS A 27 0.47 -5.55 -13.52
N ARG A 28 0.77 -6.45 -14.44
CA ARG A 28 0.89 -7.91 -14.15
C ARG A 28 1.90 -8.24 -13.06
N SER A 29 2.98 -7.48 -12.95
CA SER A 29 3.97 -7.62 -11.86
C SER A 29 3.34 -7.33 -10.49
N TRP A 30 2.40 -6.38 -10.42
CA TRP A 30 1.69 -6.04 -9.18
C TRP A 30 0.72 -7.16 -8.76
N TYR A 31 0.01 -7.74 -9.73
CA TYR A 31 -0.79 -8.94 -9.45
C TYR A 31 0.05 -10.05 -8.81
N LYS A 32 1.20 -10.37 -9.44
CA LYS A 32 2.09 -11.40 -8.92
C LYS A 32 2.63 -11.05 -7.52
N ALA A 33 2.95 -9.80 -7.28
CA ALA A 33 3.42 -9.32 -5.98
C ALA A 33 2.31 -9.43 -4.92
N ALA A 34 1.09 -9.00 -5.24
CA ALA A 34 -0.06 -9.09 -4.34
C ALA A 34 -0.38 -10.55 -3.97
N ILE A 35 -0.34 -11.48 -4.94
CA ILE A 35 -0.56 -12.91 -4.69
C ILE A 35 0.57 -13.51 -3.84
N ARG A 36 1.84 -13.11 -4.05
CA ARG A 36 2.94 -13.55 -3.18
C ARG A 36 2.76 -13.08 -1.73
N SER A 37 2.38 -11.81 -1.57
CA SER A 37 2.09 -11.23 -0.25
C SER A 37 0.91 -11.95 0.43
N GLU A 38 -0.20 -12.20 -0.30
CA GLU A 38 -1.32 -12.97 0.21
C GLU A 38 -0.91 -14.39 0.65
N LYS A 39 -0.11 -15.08 -0.17
CA LYS A 39 0.37 -16.43 0.17
C LYS A 39 1.18 -16.42 1.48
N ARG A 40 2.02 -15.40 1.67
CA ARG A 40 2.91 -15.28 2.83
C ARG A 40 2.16 -14.79 4.08
N TRP A 41 1.39 -13.72 3.94
CA TRP A 41 0.82 -12.96 5.06
C TRP A 41 -0.67 -13.18 5.26
N LYS A 42 -1.34 -13.87 4.31
CA LYS A 42 -2.79 -14.17 4.35
C LYS A 42 -3.69 -12.92 4.25
N ILE A 43 -3.16 -11.76 3.87
CA ILE A 43 -3.94 -10.55 3.60
C ILE A 43 -4.40 -10.57 2.14
N PRO A 44 -5.72 -10.47 1.87
CA PRO A 44 -6.24 -10.55 0.50
C PRO A 44 -5.74 -9.40 -0.39
N PRO A 45 -5.55 -9.64 -1.71
CA PRO A 45 -5.05 -8.63 -2.65
C PRO A 45 -5.89 -7.35 -2.67
N TYR A 46 -7.21 -7.45 -2.52
CA TYR A 46 -8.12 -6.30 -2.54
C TYR A 46 -7.96 -5.40 -1.31
N VAL A 47 -7.63 -5.96 -0.14
CA VAL A 47 -7.26 -5.17 1.06
C VAL A 47 -5.95 -4.44 0.80
N LEU A 48 -4.93 -5.15 0.35
CA LEU A 48 -3.60 -4.61 0.08
C LEU A 48 -3.66 -3.45 -0.94
N ILE A 49 -4.35 -3.64 -2.06
CA ILE A 49 -4.49 -2.61 -3.10
C ILE A 49 -5.28 -1.40 -2.59
N SER A 50 -6.27 -1.60 -1.70
CA SER A 50 -7.00 -0.48 -1.10
C SER A 50 -6.10 0.40 -0.23
N PHE A 51 -5.11 -0.19 0.45
CA PHE A 51 -4.10 0.54 1.21
C PHE A 51 -3.18 1.33 0.28
N VAL A 52 -2.60 0.68 -0.74
CA VAL A 52 -1.73 1.37 -1.70
C VAL A 52 -2.45 2.55 -2.36
N HIS A 53 -3.73 2.37 -2.72
CA HIS A 53 -4.52 3.47 -3.28
C HIS A 53 -4.64 4.63 -2.28
N GLN A 54 -4.96 4.34 -1.03
CA GLN A 54 -5.14 5.38 -0.01
C GLN A 54 -3.83 6.09 0.34
N GLU A 55 -2.72 5.36 0.45
CA GLU A 55 -1.44 5.88 0.91
C GLU A 55 -0.73 6.73 -0.15
N SER A 56 -0.77 6.31 -1.41
CA SER A 56 0.06 6.92 -2.45
C SER A 56 -0.66 7.24 -3.75
N SER A 57 -1.93 6.87 -3.89
CA SER A 57 -2.62 6.85 -5.19
C SER A 57 -1.77 6.15 -6.26
N PHE A 58 -1.11 5.04 -5.88
CA PHE A 58 -0.20 4.26 -6.73
C PHE A 58 1.06 4.96 -7.21
N LYS A 59 1.47 6.06 -6.57
CA LYS A 59 2.72 6.77 -6.91
C LYS A 59 3.89 6.14 -6.17
N SER A 60 4.92 5.71 -6.91
CA SER A 60 6.12 5.07 -6.35
C SER A 60 6.99 6.02 -5.53
N ASP A 61 6.92 7.30 -5.79
CA ASP A 61 7.71 8.35 -5.17
C ASP A 61 6.89 9.26 -4.26
N ALA A 62 5.65 8.86 -3.93
CA ALA A 62 4.79 9.63 -3.03
C ALA A 62 5.52 9.97 -1.73
N ARG A 63 5.37 11.22 -1.30
CA ARG A 63 5.93 11.75 -0.05
C ARG A 63 4.96 12.78 0.52
N PRO A 64 4.93 12.97 1.86
CA PRO A 64 4.24 14.09 2.48
C PRO A 64 4.71 15.42 1.88
N GLU A 65 3.82 16.36 1.75
CA GLU A 65 4.18 17.72 1.34
C GLU A 65 5.17 18.33 2.35
N ARG A 66 6.02 19.22 1.87
CA ARG A 66 6.89 19.99 2.74
C ARG A 66 6.09 21.08 3.41
N GLU A 67 6.32 21.27 4.70
CA GLU A 67 5.88 22.50 5.35
C GLU A 67 6.58 23.69 4.69
N LYS A 68 5.90 24.83 4.68
CA LYS A 68 6.41 26.05 4.04
C LYS A 68 6.61 27.13 5.09
N ILE A 69 7.81 27.72 5.10
CA ILE A 69 8.06 28.95 5.85
C ILE A 69 7.50 30.11 5.02
N LEU A 70 6.77 31.04 5.69
CA LEU A 70 6.11 32.18 5.06
C LEU A 70 5.18 31.80 3.90
N GLY A 71 4.66 30.57 3.90
CA GLY A 71 3.74 30.09 2.88
C GLY A 71 4.37 29.76 1.52
N VAL A 72 5.66 30.07 1.30
CA VAL A 72 6.30 29.95 -0.03
C VAL A 72 7.60 29.12 -0.02
N ILE A 73 8.41 29.18 1.03
CA ILE A 73 9.72 28.52 1.08
C ILE A 73 9.55 27.09 1.59
N PRO A 74 9.82 26.02 0.78
CA PRO A 74 9.76 24.64 1.24
C PRO A 74 10.77 24.41 2.37
N TRP A 75 10.29 23.94 3.52
CA TRP A 75 11.12 23.68 4.69
C TRP A 75 11.33 22.17 4.90
N PHE A 76 10.85 21.63 5.99
CA PHE A 76 11.02 20.20 6.28
C PHE A 76 9.75 19.38 5.92
N ARG A 77 9.88 18.06 5.94
CA ARG A 77 8.74 17.15 5.81
C ARG A 77 8.28 16.71 7.18
N PRO A 78 6.98 16.73 7.46
CA PRO A 78 6.45 16.36 8.79
C PRO A 78 6.62 14.85 9.09
N SER A 79 7.00 14.06 8.09
CA SER A 79 7.10 12.61 8.22
C SER A 79 8.15 12.03 7.27
N THR A 80 8.70 10.87 7.64
CA THR A 80 9.65 10.08 6.83
C THR A 80 8.95 9.11 5.87
N ALA A 81 7.61 9.20 5.73
CA ALA A 81 6.82 8.36 4.85
C ALA A 81 7.24 8.48 3.39
N VAL A 82 7.35 7.34 2.69
CA VAL A 82 7.78 7.30 1.28
C VAL A 82 7.12 6.13 0.55
N GLY A 83 6.83 6.36 -0.73
CA GLY A 83 6.52 5.32 -1.70
C GLY A 83 5.10 4.79 -1.62
N TYR A 84 4.88 3.60 -2.16
CA TYR A 84 3.55 3.00 -2.29
C TYR A 84 2.82 2.80 -0.97
N SER A 85 3.54 2.41 0.07
CA SER A 85 2.99 2.08 1.39
C SER A 85 3.03 3.24 2.39
N GLN A 86 3.67 4.36 2.07
CA GLN A 86 3.91 5.48 2.99
C GLN A 86 4.51 5.03 4.35
N ALA A 87 5.28 3.93 4.33
CA ALA A 87 5.93 3.43 5.52
C ALA A 87 6.93 4.43 6.09
N LEU A 88 6.89 4.63 7.41
CA LEU A 88 7.90 5.39 8.13
C LEU A 88 9.24 4.65 8.14
N THR A 89 10.36 5.38 8.21
CA THR A 89 11.69 4.77 8.19
C THR A 89 11.86 3.69 9.25
N LYS A 90 11.52 4.01 10.51
CA LYS A 90 11.64 3.04 11.61
C LYS A 90 10.84 1.77 11.35
N THR A 91 9.57 1.88 10.97
CA THR A 91 8.71 0.70 10.73
C THR A 91 9.18 -0.11 9.52
N TRP A 92 9.79 0.56 8.52
CA TRP A 92 10.40 -0.10 7.38
C TRP A 92 11.66 -0.86 7.76
N ASP A 93 12.47 -0.33 8.67
CA ASP A 93 13.66 -1.01 9.18
C ASP A 93 13.26 -2.21 10.04
N ASP A 94 12.27 -2.06 10.94
CA ASP A 94 11.69 -3.19 11.69
C ASP A 94 11.21 -4.32 10.75
N TYR A 95 10.56 -3.97 9.62
CA TYR A 95 10.15 -4.96 8.62
C TYR A 95 11.34 -5.68 7.97
N LYS A 96 12.39 -4.96 7.59
CA LYS A 96 13.59 -5.56 6.99
C LYS A 96 14.26 -6.53 7.96
N ASP A 97 14.37 -6.14 9.21
CA ASP A 97 15.00 -6.94 10.26
C ASP A 97 14.21 -8.21 10.56
N GLU A 98 12.88 -8.09 10.74
CA GLU A 98 12.02 -9.24 11.04
C GLU A 98 11.87 -10.22 9.86
N THR A 99 11.95 -9.74 8.63
CA THR A 99 11.73 -10.57 7.43
C THR A 99 12.99 -11.03 6.72
N GLY A 100 14.15 -10.48 7.09
CA GLY A 100 15.42 -10.69 6.40
C GLY A 100 15.50 -10.01 5.03
N ASN A 101 14.52 -9.17 4.65
CA ASN A 101 14.48 -8.49 3.35
C ASN A 101 15.30 -7.19 3.36
N THR A 102 16.61 -7.31 3.61
CA THR A 102 17.50 -6.17 3.80
C THR A 102 17.59 -5.22 2.61
N ARG A 103 17.31 -5.72 1.38
CA ARG A 103 17.34 -4.94 0.13
C ARG A 103 16.01 -4.31 -0.25
N ALA A 104 14.98 -4.46 0.58
CA ALA A 104 13.66 -3.91 0.29
C ALA A 104 13.68 -2.40 0.07
N ASN A 105 12.90 -1.94 -0.93
CA ASN A 105 12.82 -0.54 -1.33
C ASN A 105 11.37 -0.05 -1.29
N ARG A 106 11.08 0.99 -0.50
CA ARG A 106 9.73 1.59 -0.36
C ARG A 106 9.11 2.08 -1.67
N LYS A 107 9.93 2.35 -2.70
CA LYS A 107 9.48 2.74 -4.04
C LYS A 107 9.21 1.55 -4.97
N ASN A 108 9.54 0.34 -4.54
CA ASN A 108 9.23 -0.88 -5.27
C ASN A 108 7.88 -1.41 -4.82
N PHE A 109 6.98 -1.66 -5.79
CA PHE A 109 5.63 -2.14 -5.48
C PHE A 109 5.64 -3.51 -4.78
N SER A 110 6.50 -4.45 -5.22
CA SER A 110 6.56 -5.79 -4.62
C SER A 110 6.94 -5.73 -3.15
N ASP A 111 7.95 -4.91 -2.82
CA ASP A 111 8.42 -4.76 -1.44
C ASP A 111 7.39 -4.04 -0.57
N SER A 112 6.73 -3.01 -1.13
CA SER A 112 5.65 -2.31 -0.43
C SER A 112 4.41 -3.20 -0.21
N ALA A 113 4.09 -4.08 -1.17
CA ALA A 113 3.01 -5.04 -1.04
C ALA A 113 3.31 -6.09 0.05
N ASP A 114 4.56 -6.57 0.11
CA ASP A 114 4.99 -7.50 1.16
C ASP A 114 4.99 -6.81 2.53
N PHE A 115 5.47 -5.57 2.61
CA PHE A 115 5.44 -4.76 3.83
C PHE A 115 4.00 -4.55 4.36
N ILE A 116 3.05 -4.15 3.50
CA ILE A 116 1.65 -3.97 3.93
C ILE A 116 1.09 -5.29 4.44
N GLY A 117 1.37 -6.39 3.74
CA GLY A 117 0.96 -7.73 4.16
C GLY A 117 1.54 -8.11 5.53
N TRP A 118 2.85 -7.91 5.73
CA TRP A 118 3.54 -8.13 7.00
C TRP A 118 2.93 -7.32 8.14
N TYR A 119 2.76 -6.01 7.92
CA TYR A 119 2.20 -5.15 8.96
C TYR A 119 0.76 -5.54 9.31
N ALA A 120 -0.10 -5.69 8.30
CA ALA A 120 -1.49 -6.05 8.51
C ALA A 120 -1.67 -7.46 9.13
N SER A 121 -0.74 -8.40 8.87
CA SER A 121 -0.81 -9.75 9.44
C SER A 121 -0.66 -9.76 10.97
N LYS A 122 0.02 -8.76 11.54
CA LYS A 122 0.12 -8.61 13.00
C LYS A 122 -1.26 -8.43 13.67
N GLY A 123 -2.25 -7.96 12.92
CA GLY A 123 -3.63 -7.83 13.38
C GLY A 123 -4.30 -9.15 13.72
N TYR A 124 -3.84 -10.29 13.19
CA TYR A 124 -4.39 -11.58 13.55
C TYR A 124 -4.22 -11.92 15.02
N TYR A 125 -3.07 -11.57 15.57
CA TYR A 125 -2.79 -11.76 16.98
C TYR A 125 -3.66 -10.87 17.87
N GLN A 126 -4.39 -9.93 17.26
CA GLN A 126 -5.34 -9.03 17.91
C GLN A 126 -6.79 -9.32 17.50
N GLY A 127 -7.04 -10.45 16.85
CA GLY A 127 -8.38 -10.91 16.49
C GLY A 127 -9.02 -10.19 15.31
N PHE A 128 -8.26 -9.49 14.47
CA PHE A 128 -8.82 -8.81 13.29
C PHE A 128 -9.15 -9.82 12.19
N GLU A 129 -10.32 -9.66 11.58
CA GLU A 129 -10.65 -10.36 10.35
C GLU A 129 -9.76 -9.86 9.19
N LYS A 130 -9.32 -10.79 8.34
CA LYS A 130 -8.45 -10.50 7.16
C LYS A 130 -9.06 -9.51 6.18
N THR A 131 -10.38 -9.40 6.20
CA THR A 131 -11.19 -8.55 5.31
C THR A 131 -11.64 -7.26 5.98
N ASP A 132 -11.36 -7.09 7.27
CA ASP A 132 -11.64 -5.85 8.00
C ASP A 132 -10.55 -4.81 7.69
N ALA A 133 -10.61 -4.29 6.45
CA ALA A 133 -9.69 -3.26 5.99
C ALA A 133 -9.78 -1.98 6.83
N ARG A 134 -10.92 -1.72 7.46
CA ARG A 134 -11.13 -0.57 8.35
C ARG A 134 -10.26 -0.64 9.60
N SER A 135 -10.40 -1.71 10.38
CA SER A 135 -9.61 -1.88 11.62
C SER A 135 -8.13 -2.05 11.32
N LEU A 136 -7.77 -2.82 10.28
CA LEU A 136 -6.40 -2.96 9.83
C LEU A 136 -5.79 -1.60 9.44
N TYR A 137 -6.55 -0.72 8.77
CA TYR A 137 -6.07 0.61 8.38
C TYR A 137 -5.93 1.55 9.58
N LEU A 138 -6.87 1.51 10.53
CA LEU A 138 -6.74 2.27 11.78
C LEU A 138 -5.48 1.88 12.55
N ALA A 139 -5.20 0.57 12.65
CA ALA A 139 -3.97 0.06 13.27
C ALA A 139 -2.72 0.42 12.45
N TYR A 140 -2.82 0.44 11.13
CA TYR A 140 -1.73 0.86 10.24
C TYR A 140 -1.30 2.31 10.51
N HIS A 141 -2.26 3.18 10.74
CA HIS A 141 -2.01 4.61 10.98
C HIS A 141 -1.59 4.91 12.42
N GLU A 142 -2.26 4.31 13.41
CA GLU A 142 -2.03 4.61 14.85
C GLU A 142 -0.94 3.74 15.48
N GLY A 143 -0.51 2.69 14.80
CA GLY A 143 0.18 1.58 15.42
C GLY A 143 -0.78 0.71 16.23
N TYR A 144 -0.45 -0.57 16.47
CA TYR A 144 -1.31 -1.49 17.20
C TYR A 144 -1.58 -1.03 18.64
N ALA A 145 -0.56 -0.51 19.35
CA ALA A 145 -0.74 0.04 20.69
C ALA A 145 -1.69 1.26 20.71
N GLY A 146 -1.64 2.11 19.68
CA GLY A 146 -2.56 3.23 19.53
C GLY A 146 -3.98 2.77 19.23
N PHE A 147 -4.12 1.73 18.41
CA PHE A 147 -5.42 1.13 18.12
C PHE A 147 -6.07 0.53 19.38
N GLU A 148 -5.33 -0.23 20.18
CA GLU A 148 -5.81 -0.78 21.45
C GLU A 148 -6.28 0.30 22.43
N LYS A 149 -5.52 1.40 22.54
CA LYS A 149 -5.88 2.58 23.33
C LYS A 149 -7.00 3.41 22.71
N LYS A 150 -7.49 3.01 21.52
CA LYS A 150 -8.54 3.70 20.77
C LYS A 150 -8.24 5.18 20.48
N SER A 151 -6.94 5.53 20.30
CA SER A 151 -6.49 6.89 20.03
C SER A 151 -7.16 7.52 18.80
N TYR A 152 -7.50 6.70 17.80
CA TYR A 152 -8.22 7.08 16.59
C TYR A 152 -9.59 7.70 16.86
N ARG A 153 -10.24 7.41 18.00
CA ARG A 153 -11.57 7.97 18.33
C ARG A 153 -11.57 9.49 18.38
N LYS A 154 -10.45 10.10 18.71
CA LYS A 154 -10.26 11.56 18.73
C LYS A 154 -9.98 12.13 17.32
N LYS A 155 -9.83 11.29 16.30
CA LYS A 155 -9.44 11.67 14.93
C LYS A 155 -10.57 11.31 13.95
N GLN A 156 -11.66 12.09 13.95
CA GLN A 156 -12.80 11.83 13.09
C GLN A 156 -12.44 11.75 11.60
N TRP A 157 -11.43 12.53 11.18
CA TRP A 157 -10.91 12.44 9.82
C TRP A 157 -10.31 11.07 9.50
N LEU A 158 -9.58 10.44 10.47
CA LEU A 158 -8.99 9.12 10.27
C LEU A 158 -10.05 8.02 10.20
N ILE A 159 -11.09 8.12 11.03
CA ILE A 159 -12.24 7.20 10.96
C ILE A 159 -12.88 7.27 9.56
N LYS A 160 -13.14 8.47 9.04
CA LYS A 160 -13.67 8.64 7.67
C LYS A 160 -12.74 8.10 6.59
N VAL A 161 -11.42 8.20 6.77
CA VAL A 161 -10.44 7.59 5.85
C VAL A 161 -10.53 6.07 5.91
N ALA A 162 -10.54 5.48 7.10
CA ALA A 162 -10.65 4.04 7.27
C ALA A 162 -11.96 3.47 6.69
N ASP A 163 -13.08 4.19 6.84
CA ASP A 163 -14.36 3.82 6.23
C ASP A 163 -14.28 3.82 4.69
N ARG A 164 -13.57 4.80 4.08
CA ARG A 164 -13.32 4.82 2.63
C ARG A 164 -12.42 3.67 2.19
N VAL A 165 -11.41 3.31 2.98
CA VAL A 165 -10.54 2.16 2.69
C VAL A 165 -11.36 0.86 2.71
N GLN A 166 -12.24 0.69 3.69
CA GLN A 166 -13.14 -0.48 3.75
C GLN A 166 -14.08 -0.52 2.53
N ALA A 167 -14.71 0.59 2.20
CA ALA A 167 -15.62 0.66 1.04
C ALA A 167 -14.88 0.31 -0.27
N ARG A 168 -13.66 0.82 -0.44
CA ARG A 168 -12.81 0.50 -1.60
C ARG A 168 -12.40 -0.97 -1.61
N SER A 169 -11.98 -1.51 -0.47
CA SER A 169 -11.64 -2.93 -0.32
C SER A 169 -12.83 -3.82 -0.72
N THR A 170 -14.03 -3.51 -0.25
CA THR A 170 -15.25 -4.25 -0.60
C THR A 170 -15.58 -4.14 -2.10
N LYS A 171 -15.42 -2.95 -2.71
CA LYS A 171 -15.57 -2.77 -4.17
C LYS A 171 -14.57 -3.64 -4.93
N TYR A 172 -13.30 -3.59 -4.55
CA TYR A 172 -12.24 -4.38 -5.17
C TYR A 172 -12.45 -5.88 -4.97
N GLN A 173 -12.95 -6.32 -3.82
CA GLN A 173 -13.28 -7.72 -3.56
C GLN A 173 -14.30 -8.26 -4.56
N LYS A 174 -15.42 -7.54 -4.75
CA LYS A 174 -16.46 -7.91 -5.71
C LYS A 174 -15.91 -8.02 -7.14
N GLN A 175 -15.11 -7.03 -7.55
CA GLN A 175 -14.48 -7.04 -8.88
C GLN A 175 -13.48 -8.21 -9.02
N TYR A 176 -12.63 -8.43 -8.01
CA TYR A 176 -11.59 -9.45 -8.02
C TYR A 176 -12.18 -10.85 -8.16
N TRP A 177 -13.29 -11.15 -7.49
CA TRP A 177 -13.98 -12.44 -7.64
C TRP A 177 -14.41 -12.70 -9.09
N GLY A 178 -14.84 -11.67 -9.81
CA GLY A 178 -15.22 -11.79 -11.22
C GLY A 178 -14.06 -12.06 -12.17
N CYS A 179 -12.84 -11.60 -11.86
CA CYS A 179 -11.69 -11.70 -12.77
C CYS A 179 -10.56 -12.60 -12.29
N ALA A 180 -10.59 -13.09 -11.06
CA ALA A 180 -9.49 -13.86 -10.47
C ALA A 180 -9.11 -15.11 -11.29
N LYS A 181 -10.10 -15.81 -11.86
CA LYS A 181 -9.88 -16.99 -12.70
C LYS A 181 -9.10 -16.63 -13.96
N GLU A 182 -9.45 -15.53 -14.60
CA GLU A 182 -8.78 -15.05 -15.82
C GLU A 182 -7.37 -14.53 -15.52
N LEU A 183 -7.20 -13.82 -14.42
CA LEU A 183 -5.90 -13.35 -13.98
C LEU A 183 -4.93 -14.51 -13.70
N LYS A 184 -5.42 -15.64 -13.18
CA LYS A 184 -4.61 -16.86 -12.96
C LYS A 184 -4.22 -17.54 -14.27
N LYS A 185 -5.10 -17.57 -15.28
CA LYS A 185 -4.90 -18.30 -16.56
C LYS A 185 -3.89 -17.64 -17.49
N LYS A 186 -3.73 -16.31 -17.47
CA LYS A 186 -2.77 -15.61 -18.34
C LYS A 186 -1.34 -15.97 -17.94
N LYS A 187 -0.93 -17.22 -18.25
CA LYS A 187 0.46 -17.62 -18.40
C LYS A 187 1.06 -16.86 -19.58
N PHE A 188 2.30 -16.39 -19.42
CA PHE A 188 3.06 -15.67 -20.42
C PHE A 188 2.97 -16.36 -21.79
N ILE A 189 2.52 -15.63 -22.78
CA ILE A 189 2.98 -15.84 -24.15
C ILE A 189 4.20 -14.90 -24.26
N PHE A 190 5.40 -15.47 -24.21
CA PHE A 190 6.60 -14.78 -24.66
C PHE A 190 6.54 -14.78 -26.20
N PHE A 191 6.49 -13.61 -26.79
CA PHE A 191 6.91 -13.38 -28.16
C PHE A 191 8.34 -12.82 -28.12
#